data_0c562a47ec6e4d9e61741a43407c06be
#
_entry.id   0c562a47ec6e4d9e61741a43407c06be
#
_cell.length_a   1.000
_cell.length_b   1.000
_cell.length_c   1.000
_cell.angle_alpha   90.00
_cell.angle_beta   90.00
_cell.angle_gamma   90.00
#
_symmetry.space_group_name_H-M   'P 1'
#
loop_
_entity.id
_entity.type
_entity.pdbx_description
1 polymer ?
#
loop_
_entity_poly.entity_id
_entity_poly.type
_entity_poly.pdbx_seq_one_letter_code
_entity_poly.pdbx_strand_id
1 'polypeptide(L)'
;MLALGDALAIAVSLRKGFRAEDFAELHPGGKLGKRLAKVRDLMHAGEDVPVVAPATPMADVIYEMSSKKLGITTVQEAGRLRGVISDGDLRRLLEREGGAALGRNAGEAMNARPRTIGAEEFAARALAILEERKITSLIVVDAAGKVEGVVHLHDLWGVELI
;
A
#
# COMPACT_ATOMS: atom_id res chain seq x y z
N MET A 1 -16.48 22.64 38.06
CA MET A 1 -15.19 23.23 37.58
C MET A 1 -14.65 22.51 36.37
N LEU A 2 -14.63 21.14 36.28
CA LEU A 2 -14.18 20.41 35.10
C LEU A 2 -14.97 20.78 33.83
N ALA A 3 -16.30 20.75 33.87
CA ALA A 3 -17.13 21.04 32.70
C ALA A 3 -16.90 22.43 32.06
N LEU A 4 -16.55 23.42 32.86
CA LEU A 4 -16.23 24.77 32.36
C LEU A 4 -14.86 24.80 31.69
N GLY A 5 -13.89 24.07 32.26
CA GLY A 5 -12.55 23.89 31.65
C GLY A 5 -12.61 23.18 30.33
N ASP A 6 -13.37 22.09 30.24
CA ASP A 6 -13.57 21.31 29.01
C ASP A 6 -14.27 22.15 27.92
N ALA A 7 -15.34 22.88 28.30
CA ALA A 7 -16.03 23.78 27.38
C ALA A 7 -15.13 24.87 26.84
N LEU A 8 -14.28 25.48 27.69
CA LEU A 8 -13.32 26.48 27.26
C LEU A 8 -12.24 25.91 26.35
N ALA A 9 -11.72 24.74 26.68
CA ALA A 9 -10.72 24.04 25.83
C ALA A 9 -11.29 23.74 24.45
N ILE A 10 -12.52 23.22 24.37
CA ILE A 10 -13.22 22.94 23.10
C ILE A 10 -13.44 24.25 22.32
N ALA A 11 -13.93 25.31 22.99
CA ALA A 11 -14.15 26.60 22.32
C ALA A 11 -12.87 27.21 21.76
N VAL A 12 -11.74 27.12 22.48
CA VAL A 12 -10.43 27.57 22.03
C VAL A 12 -9.93 26.73 20.85
N SER A 13 -10.09 25.41 20.91
CA SER A 13 -9.72 24.50 19.82
C SER A 13 -10.48 24.81 18.54
N LEU A 14 -11.80 24.98 18.62
CA LEU A 14 -12.64 25.37 17.49
C LEU A 14 -12.24 26.73 16.92
N ARG A 15 -11.95 27.72 17.79
CA ARG A 15 -11.53 29.06 17.36
C ARG A 15 -10.17 29.06 16.67
N LYS A 16 -9.27 28.14 17.05
CA LYS A 16 -7.96 27.93 16.41
C LYS A 16 -8.03 27.08 15.15
N GLY A 17 -9.20 26.56 14.80
CA GLY A 17 -9.36 25.63 13.68
C GLY A 17 -8.68 24.28 13.93
N PHE A 18 -8.44 23.93 15.21
CA PHE A 18 -7.79 22.67 15.60
C PHE A 18 -8.70 21.49 15.29
N ARG A 19 -8.22 20.58 14.45
CA ARG A 19 -8.96 19.43 13.95
C ARG A 19 -8.43 18.11 14.57
N ALA A 20 -9.15 17.03 14.33
CA ALA A 20 -8.75 15.70 14.79
C ALA A 20 -7.39 15.27 14.17
N GLU A 21 -7.11 15.70 12.94
CA GLU A 21 -5.86 15.46 12.24
C GLU A 21 -4.68 16.12 12.97
N ASP A 22 -4.85 17.36 13.41
CA ASP A 22 -3.81 18.08 14.16
C ASP A 22 -3.50 17.40 15.50
N PHE A 23 -4.54 16.84 16.15
CA PHE A 23 -4.36 16.06 17.36
C PHE A 23 -3.63 14.74 17.10
N ALA A 24 -3.92 14.09 15.97
CA ALA A 24 -3.27 12.85 15.57
C ALA A 24 -1.77 13.06 15.29
N GLU A 25 -1.39 14.16 14.63
CA GLU A 25 0.01 14.54 14.40
C GLU A 25 0.78 14.73 15.71
N LEU A 26 0.13 15.33 16.74
CA LEU A 26 0.75 15.51 18.06
C LEU A 26 0.84 14.22 18.87
N HIS A 27 -0.03 13.23 18.59
CA HIS A 27 -0.12 11.97 19.32
C HIS A 27 -0.18 10.76 18.37
N PRO A 28 0.86 10.53 17.54
CA PRO A 28 0.82 9.50 16.49
C PRO A 28 0.66 8.06 17.03
N GLY A 29 1.12 7.80 18.25
CA GLY A 29 0.96 6.51 18.94
C GLY A 29 -0.40 6.29 19.61
N GLY A 30 -1.26 7.30 19.63
CA GLY A 30 -2.58 7.20 20.24
C GLY A 30 -3.62 6.53 19.35
N LYS A 31 -4.74 6.02 19.93
CA LYS A 31 -5.83 5.38 19.16
C LYS A 31 -6.37 6.27 18.02
N LEU A 32 -6.49 7.58 18.25
CA LEU A 32 -6.98 8.52 17.24
C LEU A 32 -5.93 8.74 16.14
N GLY A 33 -4.63 8.88 16.49
CA GLY A 33 -3.54 9.00 15.53
C GLY A 33 -3.47 7.79 14.60
N LYS A 34 -3.54 6.59 15.17
CA LYS A 34 -3.59 5.34 14.40
C LYS A 34 -4.80 5.27 13.45
N ARG A 35 -5.98 5.72 13.87
CA ARG A 35 -7.20 5.74 13.03
C ARG A 35 -7.15 6.75 11.88
N LEU A 36 -6.35 7.80 12.01
CA LEU A 36 -6.17 8.86 11.01
C LEU A 36 -4.90 8.69 10.19
N ALA A 37 -4.12 7.60 10.42
CA ALA A 37 -2.95 7.27 9.64
C ALA A 37 -3.31 7.18 8.14
N LYS A 38 -2.47 7.79 7.31
CA LYS A 38 -2.61 7.76 5.86
C LYS A 38 -1.76 6.64 5.27
N VAL A 39 -2.10 6.23 4.07
CA VAL A 39 -1.35 5.21 3.33
C VAL A 39 0.13 5.60 3.20
N ARG A 40 0.44 6.88 2.93
CA ARG A 40 1.81 7.39 2.82
C ARG A 40 2.67 7.17 4.07
N ASP A 41 2.04 7.11 5.25
CA ASP A 41 2.74 6.98 6.53
C ASP A 41 3.16 5.52 6.81
N LEU A 42 2.61 4.57 6.04
CA LEU A 42 2.75 3.12 6.24
C LEU A 42 3.28 2.40 4.99
N MET A 43 3.29 3.04 3.82
CA MET A 43 3.73 2.40 2.58
C MET A 43 5.25 2.23 2.53
N HIS A 44 5.70 1.19 1.87
CA HIS A 44 7.06 1.06 1.39
C HIS A 44 7.24 1.96 0.17
N ALA A 45 8.28 2.78 0.15
CA ALA A 45 8.52 3.76 -0.91
C ALA A 45 9.98 3.75 -1.37
N GLY A 46 10.28 4.42 -2.49
CA GLY A 46 11.64 4.52 -3.03
C GLY A 46 12.23 3.16 -3.38
N GLU A 47 13.40 2.85 -2.85
CA GLU A 47 14.12 1.60 -3.14
C GLU A 47 13.46 0.36 -2.56
N ASP A 48 12.56 0.49 -1.59
CA ASP A 48 11.83 -0.65 -1.02
C ASP A 48 10.68 -1.13 -1.91
N VAL A 49 10.30 -0.36 -2.93
CA VAL A 49 9.31 -0.77 -3.92
C VAL A 49 9.91 -1.80 -4.87
N PRO A 50 9.35 -3.03 -4.95
CA PRO A 50 9.80 -4.01 -5.93
C PRO A 50 9.37 -3.59 -7.34
N VAL A 51 10.33 -3.49 -8.26
CA VAL A 51 10.11 -2.97 -9.62
C VAL A 51 10.80 -3.84 -10.66
N VAL A 52 10.05 -4.22 -11.68
CA VAL A 52 10.58 -4.87 -12.88
C VAL A 52 10.03 -4.22 -14.14
N ALA A 53 10.75 -4.36 -15.26
CA ALA A 53 10.24 -3.95 -16.57
C ALA A 53 9.38 -5.08 -17.19
N PRO A 54 8.50 -4.77 -18.16
CA PRO A 54 7.71 -5.80 -18.87
C PRO A 54 8.55 -6.91 -19.53
N ALA A 55 9.75 -6.58 -19.99
CA ALA A 55 10.67 -7.54 -20.63
C ALA A 55 11.51 -8.36 -19.63
N THR A 56 11.40 -8.10 -18.32
CA THR A 56 12.20 -8.80 -17.30
C THR A 56 11.87 -10.28 -17.27
N PRO A 57 12.88 -11.18 -17.36
CA PRO A 57 12.68 -12.62 -17.27
C PRO A 57 12.09 -13.04 -15.92
N MET A 58 11.28 -14.10 -15.90
CA MET A 58 10.59 -14.55 -14.67
C MET A 58 11.54 -14.91 -13.54
N ALA A 59 12.74 -15.40 -13.82
CA ALA A 59 13.75 -15.67 -12.79
C ALA A 59 14.13 -14.40 -12.02
N ASP A 60 14.31 -13.29 -12.72
CA ASP A 60 14.66 -11.99 -12.12
C ASP A 60 13.46 -11.37 -11.40
N VAL A 61 12.23 -11.62 -11.91
CA VAL A 61 10.98 -11.24 -11.22
C VAL A 61 10.91 -11.92 -9.85
N ILE A 62 11.15 -13.23 -9.80
CA ILE A 62 11.14 -14.01 -8.55
C ILE A 62 12.22 -13.51 -7.58
N TYR A 63 13.41 -13.20 -8.10
CA TYR A 63 14.49 -12.63 -7.29
C TYR A 63 14.08 -11.30 -6.67
N GLU A 64 13.52 -10.38 -7.46
CA GLU A 64 13.07 -9.07 -6.98
C GLU A 64 11.97 -9.21 -5.90
N MET A 65 10.96 -10.06 -6.14
CA MET A 65 9.91 -10.36 -5.15
C MET A 65 10.48 -10.88 -3.83
N SER A 66 11.43 -11.81 -3.92
CA SER A 66 12.07 -12.42 -2.75
C SER A 66 12.95 -11.45 -1.99
N SER A 67 13.70 -10.59 -2.69
CA SER A 67 14.61 -9.61 -2.09
C SER A 67 13.87 -8.56 -1.29
N LYS A 68 12.73 -8.09 -1.78
CA LYS A 68 11.90 -7.06 -1.12
C LYS A 68 10.92 -7.62 -0.08
N LYS A 69 10.65 -8.94 -0.08
CA LYS A 69 9.82 -9.65 0.92
C LYS A 69 8.36 -9.17 1.03
N LEU A 70 7.83 -8.53 -0.01
CA LEU A 70 6.45 -8.04 -0.05
C LEU A 70 5.48 -9.03 -0.73
N GLY A 71 5.98 -10.16 -1.25
CA GLY A 71 5.16 -11.16 -1.96
C GLY A 71 4.49 -10.64 -3.23
N ILE A 72 4.96 -9.50 -3.75
CA ILE A 72 4.47 -8.84 -4.96
C ILE A 72 5.62 -8.10 -5.63
N THR A 73 5.54 -7.89 -6.94
CA THR A 73 6.36 -6.91 -7.66
C THR A 73 5.50 -6.08 -8.61
N THR A 74 5.87 -4.83 -8.80
CA THR A 74 5.25 -3.94 -9.78
C THR A 74 5.95 -4.10 -11.12
N VAL A 75 5.16 -4.21 -12.18
CA VAL A 75 5.66 -4.13 -13.55
C VAL A 75 5.50 -2.71 -14.04
N GLN A 76 6.61 -2.01 -14.28
CA GLN A 76 6.60 -0.60 -14.62
C GLN A 76 7.28 -0.33 -15.97
N GLU A 77 6.80 0.68 -16.67
CA GLU A 77 7.41 1.23 -17.87
C GLU A 77 7.41 2.75 -17.78
N ALA A 78 8.59 3.36 -17.90
CA ALA A 78 8.77 4.81 -17.69
C ALA A 78 8.17 5.33 -16.36
N GLY A 79 8.29 4.56 -15.27
CA GLY A 79 7.77 4.88 -13.95
C GLY A 79 6.26 4.72 -13.78
N ARG A 80 5.55 4.30 -14.84
CA ARG A 80 4.10 4.07 -14.80
C ARG A 80 3.79 2.60 -14.56
N LEU A 81 2.79 2.36 -13.74
CA LEU A 81 2.28 1.01 -13.47
C LEU A 81 1.66 0.40 -14.73
N ARG A 82 2.16 -0.76 -15.14
CA ARG A 82 1.58 -1.61 -16.20
C ARG A 82 0.82 -2.79 -15.64
N GLY A 83 1.27 -3.30 -14.51
CA GLY A 83 0.66 -4.43 -13.84
C GLY A 83 1.42 -4.82 -12.58
N VAL A 84 1.04 -5.94 -12.01
CA VAL A 84 1.71 -6.55 -10.85
C VAL A 84 1.81 -8.06 -11.03
N ILE A 85 2.76 -8.65 -10.34
CA ILE A 85 2.88 -10.10 -10.18
C ILE A 85 2.96 -10.38 -8.69
N SER A 86 1.99 -11.12 -8.16
CA SER A 86 1.98 -11.58 -6.77
C SER A 86 2.44 -13.05 -6.68
N ASP A 87 2.76 -13.50 -5.46
CA ASP A 87 3.04 -14.91 -5.18
C ASP A 87 1.89 -15.83 -5.64
N GLY A 88 0.64 -15.35 -5.50
CA GLY A 88 -0.53 -16.06 -6.00
C GLY A 88 -0.57 -16.15 -7.52
N ASP A 89 -0.16 -15.11 -8.24
CA ASP A 89 -0.09 -15.11 -9.70
C ASP A 89 1.00 -16.07 -10.19
N LEU A 90 2.17 -16.01 -9.55
CA LEU A 90 3.29 -16.91 -9.83
C LEU A 90 2.90 -18.37 -9.61
N ARG A 91 2.24 -18.69 -8.50
CA ARG A 91 1.77 -20.05 -8.21
C ARG A 91 0.80 -20.54 -9.28
N ARG A 92 -0.20 -19.76 -9.64
CA ARG A 92 -1.17 -20.10 -10.70
C ARG A 92 -0.50 -20.27 -12.06
N LEU A 93 0.51 -19.47 -12.35
CA LEU A 93 1.29 -19.60 -13.59
C LEU A 93 2.04 -20.93 -13.63
N LEU A 94 2.72 -21.28 -12.53
CA LEU A 94 3.46 -22.54 -12.40
C LEU A 94 2.52 -23.76 -12.44
N GLU A 95 1.35 -23.70 -11.82
CA GLU A 95 0.32 -24.76 -11.88
C GLU A 95 -0.16 -25.01 -13.31
N ARG A 96 -0.31 -23.95 -14.12
CA ARG A 96 -0.81 -24.03 -15.48
C ARG A 96 0.27 -24.46 -16.49
N GLU A 97 1.50 -23.98 -16.35
CA GLU A 97 2.56 -24.08 -17.36
C GLU A 97 3.78 -24.90 -16.91
N GLY A 98 3.82 -25.28 -15.62
CA GLY A 98 4.97 -26.01 -15.08
C GLY A 98 6.27 -25.23 -15.24
N GLY A 99 7.35 -25.93 -15.61
CA GLY A 99 8.67 -25.32 -15.84
C GLY A 99 8.72 -24.28 -16.98
N ALA A 100 7.77 -24.34 -17.94
CA ALA A 100 7.71 -23.37 -19.04
C ALA A 100 7.38 -21.94 -18.54
N ALA A 101 6.80 -21.80 -17.35
CA ALA A 101 6.55 -20.53 -16.71
C ALA A 101 7.81 -19.66 -16.52
N LEU A 102 8.95 -20.30 -16.28
CA LEU A 102 10.23 -19.61 -16.12
C LEU A 102 10.78 -19.02 -17.44
N GLY A 103 10.28 -19.47 -18.57
CA GLY A 103 10.60 -18.92 -19.89
C GLY A 103 9.79 -17.66 -20.27
N ARG A 104 8.81 -17.29 -19.43
CA ARG A 104 8.01 -16.09 -19.61
C ARG A 104 8.77 -14.83 -19.18
N ASN A 105 8.25 -13.68 -19.61
CA ASN A 105 8.64 -12.36 -19.08
C ASN A 105 7.52 -11.77 -18.19
N ALA A 106 7.86 -10.71 -17.47
CA ALA A 106 6.95 -10.05 -16.55
C ALA A 106 5.66 -9.55 -17.23
N GLY A 107 5.77 -9.00 -18.44
CA GLY A 107 4.63 -8.46 -19.18
C GLY A 107 3.61 -9.51 -19.60
N GLU A 108 4.08 -10.76 -19.85
CA GLU A 108 3.21 -11.89 -20.20
C GLU A 108 2.52 -12.50 -18.98
N ALA A 109 3.15 -12.39 -17.80
CA ALA A 109 2.69 -13.01 -16.57
C ALA A 109 1.88 -12.07 -15.67
N MET A 110 1.99 -10.77 -15.84
CA MET A 110 1.41 -9.77 -14.96
C MET A 110 -0.13 -9.75 -14.98
N ASN A 111 -0.72 -9.39 -13.84
CA ASN A 111 -2.06 -8.88 -13.79
C ASN A 111 -2.05 -7.40 -14.22
N ALA A 112 -2.60 -7.11 -15.38
CA ALA A 112 -2.62 -5.75 -15.97
C ALA A 112 -3.66 -4.81 -15.32
N ARG A 113 -4.47 -5.28 -14.39
CA ARG A 113 -5.51 -4.49 -13.69
C ARG A 113 -5.37 -4.63 -12.17
N PRO A 114 -4.22 -4.24 -11.59
CA PRO A 114 -4.04 -4.28 -10.15
C PRO A 114 -4.96 -3.30 -9.45
N ARG A 115 -5.21 -3.54 -8.17
CA ARG A 115 -5.89 -2.57 -7.33
C ARG A 115 -4.86 -1.55 -6.84
N THR A 116 -5.25 -0.28 -6.93
CA THR A 116 -4.42 0.86 -6.54
C THR A 116 -5.13 1.72 -5.51
N ILE A 117 -4.37 2.53 -4.80
CA ILE A 117 -4.85 3.50 -3.84
C ILE A 117 -3.97 4.76 -3.91
N GLY A 118 -4.50 5.90 -3.50
CA GLY A 118 -3.72 7.14 -3.37
C GLY A 118 -3.01 7.23 -2.03
N ALA A 119 -1.86 7.91 -1.98
CA ALA A 119 -1.07 8.08 -0.76
C ALA A 119 -1.81 8.86 0.35
N GLU A 120 -2.70 9.77 -0.03
CA GLU A 120 -3.49 10.59 0.91
C GLU A 120 -4.73 9.89 1.48
N GLU A 121 -5.08 8.72 0.99
CA GLU A 121 -6.18 7.92 1.52
C GLU A 121 -5.86 7.42 2.94
N PHE A 122 -6.90 7.19 3.74
CA PHE A 122 -6.71 6.64 5.08
C PHE A 122 -6.32 5.16 5.03
N ALA A 123 -5.45 4.73 5.95
CA ALA A 123 -5.03 3.34 6.11
C ALA A 123 -6.22 2.38 6.32
N ALA A 124 -7.28 2.83 6.99
CA ALA A 124 -8.54 2.10 7.13
C ALA A 124 -9.18 1.77 5.77
N ARG A 125 -9.08 2.68 4.79
CA ARG A 125 -9.56 2.44 3.43
C ARG A 125 -8.74 1.37 2.71
N ALA A 126 -7.41 1.42 2.87
CA ALA A 126 -6.52 0.39 2.32
C ALA A 126 -6.88 -0.98 2.89
N LEU A 127 -7.04 -1.10 4.23
CA LEU A 127 -7.42 -2.34 4.89
C LEU A 127 -8.73 -2.89 4.35
N ALA A 128 -9.77 -2.05 4.25
CA ALA A 128 -11.07 -2.47 3.73
C ALA A 128 -10.99 -3.03 2.30
N ILE A 129 -10.17 -2.44 1.43
CA ILE A 129 -9.95 -2.93 0.06
C ILE A 129 -9.22 -4.28 0.08
N LEU A 130 -8.17 -4.42 0.91
CA LEU A 130 -7.41 -5.67 1.04
C LEU A 130 -8.31 -6.83 1.48
N GLU A 131 -9.15 -6.61 2.49
CA GLU A 131 -10.11 -7.60 3.02
C GLU A 131 -11.20 -7.95 2.01
N GLU A 132 -11.85 -6.93 1.41
CA GLU A 132 -12.91 -7.15 0.41
C GLU A 132 -12.40 -7.96 -0.78
N ARG A 133 -11.19 -7.65 -1.25
CA ARG A 133 -10.60 -8.27 -2.43
C ARG A 133 -9.78 -9.52 -2.13
N LYS A 134 -9.56 -9.84 -0.86
CA LYS A 134 -8.72 -10.96 -0.40
C LYS A 134 -7.33 -10.93 -1.02
N ILE A 135 -6.72 -9.73 -1.03
CA ILE A 135 -5.36 -9.48 -1.49
C ILE A 135 -4.51 -8.98 -0.32
N THR A 136 -3.20 -9.13 -0.41
CA THR A 136 -2.27 -8.77 0.67
C THR A 136 -1.56 -7.44 0.45
N SER A 137 -1.63 -6.88 -0.77
CA SER A 137 -0.91 -5.65 -1.10
C SER A 137 -1.71 -4.76 -2.04
N LEU A 138 -1.55 -3.44 -1.89
CA LEU A 138 -2.06 -2.42 -2.80
C LEU A 138 -0.90 -1.59 -3.33
N ILE A 139 -0.97 -1.23 -4.59
CA ILE A 139 -0.01 -0.31 -5.19
C ILE A 139 -0.49 1.12 -4.98
N VAL A 140 0.40 1.94 -4.43
CA VAL A 140 0.14 3.36 -4.22
C VAL A 140 0.57 4.13 -5.46
N VAL A 141 -0.36 4.90 -6.03
CA VAL A 141 -0.11 5.66 -7.25
C VAL A 141 -0.57 7.10 -7.11
N ASP A 142 0.10 8.00 -7.81
CA ASP A 142 -0.32 9.38 -7.95
C ASP A 142 -1.46 9.52 -8.98
N ALA A 143 -1.96 10.75 -9.15
CA ALA A 143 -3.03 11.07 -10.10
C ALA A 143 -2.64 10.82 -11.58
N ALA A 144 -1.34 10.73 -11.89
CA ALA A 144 -0.82 10.43 -13.23
C ALA A 144 -0.60 8.92 -13.45
N GLY A 145 -0.85 8.08 -12.43
CA GLY A 145 -0.63 6.63 -12.47
C GLY A 145 0.84 6.22 -12.30
N LYS A 146 1.67 7.13 -11.77
CA LYS A 146 3.05 6.83 -11.38
C LYS A 146 3.03 6.12 -10.02
N VAL A 147 3.86 5.10 -9.87
CA VAL A 147 3.98 4.37 -8.60
C VAL A 147 4.73 5.22 -7.58
N GLU A 148 4.11 5.41 -6.42
CA GLU A 148 4.69 6.08 -5.25
C GLU A 148 5.13 5.09 -4.19
N GLY A 149 4.46 3.93 -4.09
CA GLY A 149 4.76 2.93 -3.07
C GLY A 149 3.93 1.66 -3.18
N VAL A 150 4.12 0.81 -2.19
CA VAL A 150 3.33 -0.42 -1.94
C VAL A 150 2.94 -0.44 -0.47
N VAL A 151 1.70 -0.67 -0.15
CA VAL A 151 1.24 -0.94 1.22
C VAL A 151 0.84 -2.41 1.35
N HIS A 152 1.41 -3.08 2.34
CA HIS A 152 1.15 -4.48 2.62
C HIS A 152 0.23 -4.64 3.85
N LEU A 153 -0.55 -5.70 3.90
CA LEU A 153 -1.49 -5.98 5.00
C LEU A 153 -0.81 -5.95 6.38
N HIS A 154 0.43 -6.44 6.49
CA HIS A 154 1.18 -6.44 7.75
C HIS A 154 1.50 -5.03 8.26
N ASP A 155 1.67 -4.05 7.36
CA ASP A 155 1.94 -2.66 7.74
C ASP A 155 0.71 -2.04 8.42
N LEU A 156 -0.48 -2.54 8.09
CA LEU A 156 -1.75 -2.06 8.63
C LEU A 156 -2.11 -2.71 9.97
N TRP A 157 -1.54 -3.85 10.34
CA TRP A 157 -1.81 -4.50 11.62
C TRP A 157 -1.27 -3.73 12.83
N GLY A 158 -0.21 -2.95 12.67
CA GLY A 158 0.31 -2.08 13.70
C GLY A 158 -0.59 -0.88 14.02
N VAL A 159 -1.52 -0.59 13.11
CA VAL A 159 -2.53 0.45 13.26
C VAL A 159 -3.79 -0.26 13.73
N GLU A 160 -4.08 -0.24 15.04
CA GLU A 160 -5.33 -0.78 15.60
C GLU A 160 -6.52 -0.06 14.95
N LEU A 161 -6.98 -0.56 13.81
CA LEU A 161 -8.11 -0.01 13.04
C LEU A 161 -9.48 -0.57 13.51
N ILE A 162 -9.46 -1.46 14.50
CA ILE A 162 -10.64 -2.10 15.11
C ILE A 162 -10.83 -1.60 16.53
#